data_d49c621f79d364ca01ae86d21d7a6750
#
_entry.id   d49c621f79d364ca01ae86d21d7a6750
#
_cell.length_a   1.000
_cell.length_b   1.000
_cell.length_c   1.000
_cell.angle_alpha   90.00
_cell.angle_beta   90.00
_cell.angle_gamma   90.00
#
_symmetry.space_group_name_H-M   'P 1'
#
loop_
_entity.id
_entity.type
_entity.pdbx_description
1 polymer ?
#
loop_
_entity_poly.entity_id
_entity_poly.type
_entity_poly.pdbx_seq_one_letter_code
_entity_poly.pdbx_strand_id
1 'polypeptide(L)'
;LDSLGATVDAINNSPNGININNKCGSTHPEGLQRMMREGDYDIGLAFDGDADRLIMVDSDGKLCDGDYILYICSRYMKSINHLNKNMVVTTVMANLGLYKALDANKIDYIQTAVGDKYVFEEMQKNDYWVGGEQSGHIIFLEHEVTGDGLMTALKILEIMKATGKSLKE
;
A
#
# COMPACT_ATOMS: atom_id res chain seq x y z
N LEU A 1 2.81 -15.80 2.69
CA LEU A 1 2.60 -15.35 4.07
C LEU A 1 2.66 -16.51 5.06
N ASP A 2 2.03 -17.66 4.80
CA ASP A 2 2.06 -18.84 5.68
C ASP A 2 3.47 -19.28 6.01
N SER A 3 4.38 -19.31 5.04
CA SER A 3 5.80 -19.64 5.24
C SER A 3 6.55 -18.66 6.14
N LEU A 4 5.99 -17.47 6.37
CA LEU A 4 6.51 -16.46 7.29
C LEU A 4 5.81 -16.50 8.66
N GLY A 5 4.94 -17.48 8.90
CA GLY A 5 4.26 -17.69 10.16
C GLY A 5 2.95 -16.92 10.35
N ALA A 6 2.39 -16.34 9.27
CA ALA A 6 1.05 -15.74 9.32
C ALA A 6 -0.02 -16.83 9.21
N THR A 7 -1.16 -16.65 9.88
CA THR A 7 -2.38 -17.42 9.60
C THR A 7 -3.15 -16.68 8.51
N VAL A 8 -3.47 -17.37 7.41
CA VAL A 8 -4.06 -16.72 6.22
C VAL A 8 -5.35 -17.38 5.81
N ASP A 9 -6.42 -16.59 5.77
CA ASP A 9 -7.69 -16.95 5.17
C ASP A 9 -7.80 -16.30 3.78
N ALA A 10 -7.77 -17.12 2.73
CA ALA A 10 -7.84 -16.64 1.35
C ALA A 10 -9.26 -16.76 0.80
N ILE A 11 -9.78 -15.65 0.26
CA ILE A 11 -11.08 -15.58 -0.42
C ILE A 11 -10.89 -15.29 -1.90
N ASN A 12 -11.88 -15.63 -2.72
CA ASN A 12 -11.87 -15.43 -4.18
C ASN A 12 -10.67 -16.05 -4.90
N ASN A 13 -10.18 -17.19 -4.38
CA ASN A 13 -8.99 -17.91 -4.83
C ASN A 13 -9.29 -19.05 -5.80
N SER A 14 -10.44 -19.04 -6.47
CA SER A 14 -10.87 -20.07 -7.43
C SER A 14 -11.01 -19.49 -8.85
N PRO A 15 -9.89 -19.19 -9.54
CA PRO A 15 -9.91 -18.61 -10.88
C PRO A 15 -10.45 -19.62 -11.90
N ASN A 16 -11.26 -19.12 -12.85
CA ASN A 16 -11.82 -19.93 -13.94
C ASN A 16 -11.52 -19.38 -15.34
N GLY A 17 -10.62 -18.39 -15.43
CA GLY A 17 -10.21 -17.74 -16.68
C GLY A 17 -11.07 -16.54 -17.12
N ILE A 18 -12.24 -16.32 -16.50
CA ILE A 18 -13.16 -15.24 -16.86
C ILE A 18 -13.72 -14.46 -15.65
N ASN A 19 -13.32 -14.81 -14.43
CA ASN A 19 -13.83 -14.19 -13.19
C ASN A 19 -12.83 -13.23 -12.52
N ILE A 20 -11.79 -12.81 -13.22
CA ILE A 20 -10.83 -11.83 -12.71
C ILE A 20 -11.55 -10.54 -12.28
N ASN A 21 -11.25 -10.02 -11.09
CA ASN A 21 -11.86 -8.82 -10.49
C ASN A 21 -13.41 -8.85 -10.37
N ASN A 22 -14.03 -10.00 -10.52
CA ASN A 22 -15.49 -10.10 -10.47
C ASN A 22 -15.99 -9.97 -9.02
N LYS A 23 -16.41 -8.77 -8.63
CA LYS A 23 -16.86 -8.41 -7.28
C LYS A 23 -15.85 -8.77 -6.18
N CYS A 24 -14.58 -8.60 -6.46
CA CYS A 24 -13.48 -8.89 -5.53
C CYS A 24 -12.23 -8.06 -5.88
N GLY A 25 -11.19 -8.24 -5.06
CA GLY A 25 -9.92 -7.56 -5.23
C GLY A 25 -9.94 -6.09 -4.81
N SER A 26 -8.90 -5.34 -5.20
CA SER A 26 -8.71 -3.95 -4.79
C SER A 26 -9.81 -3.00 -5.28
N THR A 27 -10.47 -3.33 -6.39
CA THR A 27 -11.56 -2.53 -6.96
C THR A 27 -12.94 -2.81 -6.35
N HIS A 28 -13.09 -3.94 -5.64
CA HIS A 28 -14.33 -4.37 -4.98
C HIS A 28 -14.03 -5.00 -3.61
N PRO A 29 -13.58 -4.21 -2.64
CA PRO A 29 -13.12 -4.70 -1.34
C PRO A 29 -14.25 -4.99 -0.34
N GLU A 30 -15.53 -4.80 -0.71
CA GLU A 30 -16.68 -4.87 0.23
C GLU A 30 -16.81 -6.23 0.89
N GLY A 31 -16.47 -7.31 0.16
CA GLY A 31 -16.44 -8.68 0.71
C GLY A 31 -15.39 -8.83 1.80
N LEU A 32 -14.20 -8.32 1.55
CA LEU A 32 -13.10 -8.31 2.52
C LEU A 32 -13.43 -7.43 3.73
N GLN A 33 -13.98 -6.24 3.51
CA GLN A 33 -14.39 -5.36 4.60
C GLN A 33 -15.43 -5.99 5.54
N ARG A 34 -16.36 -6.78 5.00
CA ARG A 34 -17.34 -7.53 5.80
C ARG A 34 -16.64 -8.62 6.61
N MET A 35 -15.77 -9.40 5.99
CA MET A 35 -15.00 -10.45 6.65
C MET A 35 -14.17 -9.89 7.82
N MET A 36 -13.52 -8.74 7.62
CA MET A 36 -12.76 -8.07 8.68
C MET A 36 -13.64 -7.65 9.87
N ARG A 37 -14.84 -7.14 9.60
CA ARG A 37 -15.78 -6.74 10.69
C ARG A 37 -16.38 -7.92 11.46
N GLU A 38 -16.53 -9.07 10.82
CA GLU A 38 -17.19 -10.25 11.38
C GLU A 38 -16.20 -11.25 11.99
N GLY A 39 -14.93 -11.13 11.67
CA GLY A 39 -13.86 -12.02 12.13
C GLY A 39 -12.85 -11.36 13.06
N ASP A 40 -11.87 -12.13 13.49
CA ASP A 40 -10.76 -11.68 14.32
C ASP A 40 -9.48 -11.69 13.45
N TYR A 41 -9.31 -10.62 12.68
CA TYR A 41 -8.20 -10.45 11.74
C TYR A 41 -7.42 -9.17 12.05
N ASP A 42 -6.10 -9.26 11.93
CA ASP A 42 -5.21 -8.09 12.12
C ASP A 42 -5.23 -7.15 10.91
N ILE A 43 -5.32 -7.71 9.70
CA ILE A 43 -5.28 -6.96 8.43
C ILE A 43 -5.95 -7.73 7.31
N GLY A 44 -6.68 -7.03 6.45
CA GLY A 44 -7.18 -7.50 5.17
C GLY A 44 -6.34 -6.96 4.01
N LEU A 45 -6.01 -7.82 3.05
CA LEU A 45 -5.20 -7.48 1.88
C LEU A 45 -6.00 -7.77 0.60
N ALA A 46 -6.25 -6.76 -0.22
CA ALA A 46 -6.97 -6.89 -1.48
C ALA A 46 -6.04 -6.49 -2.64
N PHE A 47 -5.78 -7.45 -3.52
CA PHE A 47 -4.99 -7.27 -4.73
C PHE A 47 -5.92 -7.10 -5.94
N ASP A 48 -5.43 -6.51 -7.00
CA ASP A 48 -6.09 -6.52 -8.31
C ASP A 48 -5.66 -7.73 -9.16
N GLY A 49 -6.06 -7.75 -10.43
CA GLY A 49 -5.94 -8.94 -11.26
C GLY A 49 -4.52 -9.39 -11.59
N ASP A 50 -3.58 -8.47 -11.68
CA ASP A 50 -2.14 -8.73 -11.91
C ASP A 50 -1.28 -8.50 -10.66
N ALA A 51 -1.95 -8.16 -9.53
CA ALA A 51 -1.35 -7.99 -8.21
C ALA A 51 -0.28 -6.89 -8.12
N ASP A 52 -0.32 -5.90 -9.01
CA ASP A 52 0.54 -4.73 -8.99
C ASP A 52 0.07 -3.66 -8.01
N ARG A 53 -1.16 -3.81 -7.47
CA ARG A 53 -1.83 -2.91 -6.52
C ARG A 53 -2.24 -3.63 -5.26
N LEU A 54 -2.22 -2.88 -4.16
CA LEU A 54 -2.72 -3.30 -2.86
C LEU A 54 -3.67 -2.25 -2.28
N ILE A 55 -4.84 -2.68 -1.86
CA ILE A 55 -5.71 -1.95 -0.94
C ILE A 55 -5.80 -2.75 0.35
N MET A 56 -5.70 -2.08 1.48
CA MET A 56 -5.77 -2.74 2.79
C MET A 56 -7.09 -2.45 3.49
N VAL A 57 -7.43 -3.31 4.42
CA VAL A 57 -8.60 -3.14 5.31
C VAL A 57 -8.14 -3.37 6.75
N ASP A 58 -8.46 -2.44 7.63
CA ASP A 58 -8.16 -2.59 9.05
C ASP A 58 -9.16 -3.54 9.76
N SER A 59 -8.89 -3.85 11.03
CA SER A 59 -9.73 -4.76 11.82
C SER A 59 -11.15 -4.26 12.05
N ASP A 60 -11.48 -2.98 11.82
CA ASP A 60 -12.84 -2.43 11.86
C ASP A 60 -13.53 -2.45 10.48
N GLY A 61 -12.87 -2.96 9.46
CA GLY A 61 -13.36 -2.99 8.10
C GLY A 61 -13.24 -1.65 7.36
N LYS A 62 -12.38 -0.73 7.85
CA LYS A 62 -12.11 0.54 7.18
C LYS A 62 -11.06 0.35 6.09
N LEU A 63 -11.30 0.95 4.92
CA LEU A 63 -10.33 0.96 3.82
C LEU A 63 -9.14 1.85 4.14
N CYS A 64 -7.96 1.31 3.82
CA CYS A 64 -6.68 2.02 3.81
C CYS A 64 -6.11 1.89 2.39
N ASP A 65 -6.23 2.96 1.62
CA ASP A 65 -5.81 3.03 0.22
C ASP A 65 -4.30 3.31 0.07
N GLY A 66 -3.84 3.55 -1.16
CA GLY A 66 -2.44 3.82 -1.46
C GLY A 66 -1.88 5.03 -0.72
N ASP A 67 -2.70 6.02 -0.40
CA ASP A 67 -2.26 7.19 0.37
C ASP A 67 -1.89 6.81 1.80
N TYR A 68 -2.66 5.92 2.45
CA TYR A 68 -2.30 5.36 3.76
C TYR A 68 -1.01 4.55 3.68
N ILE A 69 -0.85 3.74 2.64
CA ILE A 69 0.36 2.92 2.44
C ILE A 69 1.58 3.82 2.30
N LEU A 70 1.53 4.83 1.43
CA LEU A 70 2.61 5.80 1.24
C LEU A 70 2.99 6.49 2.54
N TYR A 71 1.99 6.92 3.32
CA TYR A 71 2.21 7.56 4.61
C TYR A 71 2.88 6.63 5.62
N ILE A 72 2.35 5.42 5.80
CA ILE A 72 2.87 4.44 6.76
C ILE A 72 4.33 4.09 6.42
N CYS A 73 4.58 3.73 5.15
CA CYS A 73 5.91 3.34 4.69
C CYS A 73 6.92 4.49 4.82
N SER A 74 6.59 5.68 4.34
CA SER A 74 7.50 6.82 4.38
C SER A 74 7.82 7.27 5.80
N ARG A 75 6.82 7.29 6.69
CA ARG A 75 7.00 7.61 8.10
C ARG A 75 7.93 6.61 8.80
N TYR A 76 7.72 5.31 8.56
CA TYR A 76 8.59 4.27 9.11
C TYR A 76 10.00 4.35 8.55
N MET A 77 10.16 4.42 7.22
CA MET A 77 11.46 4.57 6.57
C MET A 77 12.23 5.78 7.11
N LYS A 78 11.56 6.91 7.31
CA LYS A 78 12.15 8.08 7.95
C LYS A 78 12.61 7.79 9.38
N SER A 79 11.81 7.10 10.18
CA SER A 79 12.13 6.80 11.58
C SER A 79 13.39 5.95 11.77
N ILE A 80 13.72 5.14 10.76
CA ILE A 80 14.91 4.29 10.72
C ILE A 80 16.04 4.89 9.84
N ASN A 81 15.92 6.17 9.45
CA ASN A 81 16.85 6.89 8.56
C ASN A 81 17.05 6.20 7.19
N HIS A 82 16.00 5.59 6.65
CA HIS A 82 16.02 4.87 5.38
C HIS A 82 15.14 5.52 4.29
N LEU A 83 14.58 6.70 4.54
CA LEU A 83 13.85 7.47 3.52
C LEU A 83 14.82 8.34 2.74
N ASN A 84 15.23 7.88 1.55
CA ASN A 84 16.23 8.58 0.73
C ASN A 84 15.76 10.00 0.40
N LYS A 85 16.65 10.99 0.61
CA LYS A 85 16.38 12.41 0.41
C LYS A 85 15.13 12.94 1.14
N ASN A 86 14.61 12.18 2.12
CA ASN A 86 13.40 12.50 2.87
C ASN A 86 12.19 12.78 1.96
N MET A 87 12.08 12.06 0.81
CA MET A 87 11.16 12.38 -0.28
C MET A 87 10.20 11.24 -0.58
N VAL A 88 8.94 11.60 -0.88
CA VAL A 88 7.89 10.73 -1.41
C VAL A 88 7.42 11.26 -2.75
N VAL A 89 7.23 10.39 -3.72
CA VAL A 89 6.63 10.76 -5.01
C VAL A 89 5.20 10.25 -5.06
N THR A 90 4.24 11.13 -5.36
CA THR A 90 2.83 10.76 -5.53
C THR A 90 2.22 11.52 -6.70
N THR A 91 0.92 11.36 -6.95
CA THR A 91 0.24 12.06 -8.04
C THR A 91 -0.64 13.19 -7.53
N VAL A 92 -1.07 14.07 -8.43
CA VAL A 92 -2.02 15.15 -8.13
C VAL A 92 -3.38 14.66 -7.63
N MET A 93 -3.67 13.36 -7.74
CA MET A 93 -4.91 12.72 -7.25
C MET A 93 -4.84 12.27 -5.79
N ALA A 94 -3.68 12.35 -5.14
CA ALA A 94 -3.55 11.98 -3.75
C ALA A 94 -4.45 12.86 -2.85
N ASN A 95 -4.95 12.28 -1.78
CA ASN A 95 -5.82 12.96 -0.83
C ASN A 95 -5.08 14.09 -0.09
N LEU A 96 -5.75 15.21 0.13
CA LEU A 96 -5.22 16.30 0.95
C LEU A 96 -4.73 15.84 2.33
N GLY A 97 -5.34 14.78 2.87
CA GLY A 97 -4.93 14.14 4.12
C GLY A 97 -3.50 13.63 4.09
N LEU A 98 -3.07 13.02 2.96
CA LEU A 98 -1.69 12.55 2.78
C LEU A 98 -0.71 13.72 2.89
N TYR A 99 -0.93 14.81 2.15
CA TYR A 99 -0.04 15.97 2.17
C TYR A 99 0.10 16.57 3.57
N LYS A 100 -1.03 16.76 4.28
CA LYS A 100 -1.02 17.26 5.67
C LYS A 100 -0.27 16.32 6.61
N ALA A 101 -0.40 15.01 6.43
CA ALA A 101 0.29 14.02 7.25
C ALA A 101 1.80 14.01 6.98
N LEU A 102 2.22 14.13 5.71
CA LEU A 102 3.62 14.25 5.32
C LEU A 102 4.24 15.54 5.88
N ASP A 103 3.56 16.69 5.71
CA ASP A 103 4.00 17.99 6.25
C ASP A 103 4.19 17.94 7.78
N ALA A 104 3.22 17.37 8.50
CA ALA A 104 3.28 17.23 9.96
C ALA A 104 4.47 16.37 10.43
N ASN A 105 4.90 15.42 9.60
CA ASN A 105 6.07 14.58 9.85
C ASN A 105 7.35 15.12 9.18
N LYS A 106 7.32 16.31 8.57
CA LYS A 106 8.44 16.92 7.86
C LYS A 106 9.02 15.99 6.80
N ILE A 107 8.16 15.33 6.04
CA ILE A 107 8.50 14.51 4.88
C ILE A 107 8.16 15.32 3.64
N ASP A 108 9.14 15.50 2.78
CA ASP A 108 8.97 16.23 1.53
C ASP A 108 8.26 15.35 0.49
N TYR A 109 7.54 15.97 -0.45
CA TYR A 109 6.85 15.23 -1.49
C TYR A 109 6.84 15.95 -2.84
N ILE A 110 6.77 15.18 -3.90
CA ILE A 110 6.59 15.66 -5.27
C ILE A 110 5.28 15.08 -5.83
N GLN A 111 4.54 15.93 -6.53
CA GLN A 111 3.32 15.55 -7.23
C GLN A 111 3.58 15.43 -8.72
N THR A 112 3.29 14.28 -9.29
CA THR A 112 3.33 14.06 -10.74
C THR A 112 1.93 14.11 -11.36
N ALA A 113 1.84 14.06 -12.68
CA ALA A 113 0.60 13.71 -13.36
C ALA A 113 0.18 12.27 -12.96
N VAL A 114 -1.10 11.95 -13.15
CA VAL A 114 -1.65 10.61 -12.89
C VAL A 114 -1.04 9.60 -13.84
N GLY A 115 -0.60 8.48 -13.30
CA GLY A 115 -0.01 7.35 -14.03
C GLY A 115 1.31 6.90 -13.41
N ASP A 116 1.42 5.61 -13.18
CA ASP A 116 2.59 4.92 -12.61
C ASP A 116 3.90 5.28 -13.31
N LYS A 117 3.85 5.41 -14.64
CA LYS A 117 4.97 5.84 -15.47
C LYS A 117 5.56 7.18 -14.99
N TYR A 118 4.73 8.17 -14.69
CA TYR A 118 5.21 9.50 -14.28
C TYR A 118 5.80 9.46 -12.88
N VAL A 119 5.22 8.65 -12.00
CA VAL A 119 5.76 8.41 -10.66
C VAL A 119 7.14 7.77 -10.78
N PHE A 120 7.24 6.68 -11.55
CA PHE A 120 8.51 5.98 -11.76
C PHE A 120 9.59 6.85 -12.39
N GLU A 121 9.27 7.59 -13.47
CA GLU A 121 10.22 8.48 -14.15
C GLU A 121 10.77 9.55 -13.18
N GLU A 122 9.92 10.14 -12.33
CA GLU A 122 10.35 11.13 -11.34
C GLU A 122 11.22 10.48 -10.26
N MET A 123 10.85 9.29 -9.78
CA MET A 123 11.65 8.54 -8.81
C MET A 123 13.02 8.18 -9.37
N GLN A 124 13.08 7.62 -10.58
CA GLN A 124 14.32 7.20 -11.23
C GLN A 124 15.26 8.38 -11.50
N LYS A 125 14.73 9.49 -12.03
CA LYS A 125 15.49 10.69 -12.36
C LYS A 125 16.21 11.28 -11.16
N ASN A 126 15.57 11.23 -10.00
CA ASN A 126 16.04 11.90 -8.80
C ASN A 126 16.50 10.93 -7.70
N ASP A 127 16.51 9.62 -7.96
CA ASP A 127 16.87 8.59 -6.99
C ASP A 127 16.00 8.68 -5.72
N TYR A 128 14.68 8.77 -5.88
CA TYR A 128 13.72 8.69 -4.78
C TYR A 128 13.23 7.25 -4.61
N TRP A 129 13.16 6.75 -3.39
CA TRP A 129 13.02 5.33 -3.13
C TRP A 129 11.58 4.86 -2.91
N VAL A 130 10.66 5.76 -2.60
CA VAL A 130 9.25 5.41 -2.41
C VAL A 130 8.35 6.37 -3.16
N GLY A 131 7.38 5.81 -3.85
CA GLY A 131 6.35 6.57 -4.55
C GLY A 131 5.17 5.69 -4.92
N GLY A 132 4.09 6.32 -5.36
CA GLY A 132 2.90 5.56 -5.76
C GLY A 132 1.66 6.42 -5.90
N GLU A 133 0.55 5.74 -6.02
CA GLU A 133 -0.76 6.32 -6.29
C GLU A 133 -1.80 5.88 -5.25
N GLN A 134 -2.84 6.69 -5.09
CA GLN A 134 -3.99 6.36 -4.24
C GLN A 134 -4.62 5.01 -4.60
N SER A 135 -4.54 4.61 -5.87
CA SER A 135 -5.03 3.31 -6.36
C SER A 135 -4.38 2.09 -5.71
N GLY A 136 -3.28 2.28 -4.97
CA GLY A 136 -2.53 1.20 -4.32
C GLY A 136 -1.33 0.69 -5.12
N HIS A 137 -1.01 1.30 -6.27
CA HIS A 137 0.21 1.03 -7.02
C HIS A 137 1.39 1.72 -6.34
N ILE A 138 2.19 0.96 -5.59
CA ILE A 138 3.29 1.47 -4.78
C ILE A 138 4.61 0.91 -5.30
N ILE A 139 5.58 1.78 -5.50
CA ILE A 139 6.91 1.45 -5.99
C ILE A 139 7.93 1.66 -4.87
N PHE A 140 8.72 0.64 -4.59
CA PHE A 140 9.92 0.71 -3.75
C PHE A 140 11.14 0.53 -4.66
N LEU A 141 11.72 1.63 -5.14
CA LEU A 141 12.75 1.64 -6.20
C LEU A 141 14.02 0.84 -5.84
N GLU A 142 14.29 0.63 -4.56
CA GLU A 142 15.39 -0.23 -4.11
C GLU A 142 15.17 -1.72 -4.42
N HIS A 143 13.93 -2.13 -4.65
CA HIS A 143 13.57 -3.53 -4.85
C HIS A 143 13.06 -3.78 -6.26
N GLU A 144 12.15 -2.94 -6.76
CA GLU A 144 11.45 -3.13 -8.02
C GLU A 144 11.25 -1.81 -8.77
N VAL A 145 11.17 -1.90 -10.08
CA VAL A 145 10.96 -0.75 -10.98
C VAL A 145 9.47 -0.48 -11.26
N THR A 146 8.59 -1.28 -10.70
CA THR A 146 7.13 -1.21 -10.86
C THR A 146 6.43 -1.44 -9.54
N GLY A 147 5.12 -1.21 -9.47
CA GLY A 147 4.32 -1.59 -8.32
C GLY A 147 4.26 -3.10 -8.13
N ASP A 148 4.32 -3.53 -6.88
CA ASP A 148 4.15 -4.92 -6.46
C ASP A 148 3.30 -4.94 -5.19
N GLY A 149 2.06 -5.41 -5.31
CA GLY A 149 1.12 -5.47 -4.20
C GLY A 149 1.58 -6.43 -3.10
N LEU A 150 2.21 -7.54 -3.45
CA LEU A 150 2.71 -8.50 -2.46
C LEU A 150 3.91 -7.95 -1.70
N MET A 151 4.86 -7.32 -2.38
CA MET A 151 5.98 -6.63 -1.74
C MET A 151 5.46 -5.52 -0.81
N THR A 152 4.49 -4.75 -1.27
CA THR A 152 3.84 -3.71 -0.48
C THR A 152 3.18 -4.28 0.77
N ALA A 153 2.47 -5.39 0.66
CA ALA A 153 1.88 -6.09 1.81
C ALA A 153 2.94 -6.55 2.82
N LEU A 154 4.04 -7.13 2.33
CA LEU A 154 5.15 -7.55 3.19
C LEU A 154 5.79 -6.38 3.93
N LYS A 155 5.97 -5.24 3.27
CA LYS A 155 6.48 -4.01 3.91
C LYS A 155 5.56 -3.51 5.03
N ILE A 156 4.25 -3.52 4.81
CA ILE A 156 3.28 -3.13 5.85
C ILE A 156 3.32 -4.11 7.04
N LEU A 157 3.33 -5.42 6.77
CA LEU A 157 3.42 -6.44 7.84
C LEU A 157 4.73 -6.33 8.63
N GLU A 158 5.85 -6.06 7.95
CA GLU A 158 7.13 -5.76 8.60
C GLU A 158 7.02 -4.57 9.54
N ILE A 159 6.40 -3.47 9.08
CA ILE A 159 6.20 -2.25 9.87
C ILE A 159 5.30 -2.51 11.08
N MET A 160 4.17 -3.19 10.89
CA MET A 160 3.27 -3.57 12.00
C MET A 160 4.02 -4.38 13.06
N LYS A 161 4.80 -5.39 12.64
CA LYS A 161 5.60 -6.22 13.54
C LYS A 161 6.71 -5.44 14.24
N ALA A 162 7.43 -4.58 13.53
CA ALA A 162 8.55 -3.80 14.08
C ALA A 162 8.07 -2.72 15.07
N THR A 163 6.89 -2.17 14.85
CA THR A 163 6.34 -1.09 15.68
C THR A 163 5.42 -1.60 16.79
N GLY A 164 4.92 -2.83 16.68
CA GLY A 164 3.89 -3.39 17.55
C GLY A 164 2.52 -2.71 17.41
N LYS A 165 2.32 -1.96 16.32
CA LYS A 165 1.09 -1.22 16.05
C LYS A 165 0.18 -1.98 15.09
N SER A 166 -1.12 -1.85 15.33
CA SER A 166 -2.13 -2.26 14.37
C SER A 166 -2.25 -1.26 13.21
N LEU A 167 -2.94 -1.66 12.14
CA LEU A 167 -3.18 -0.77 10.99
C LEU A 167 -4.02 0.47 11.35
N LYS A 168 -4.76 0.44 12.48
CA LYS A 168 -5.57 1.55 12.99
C LYS A 168 -4.74 2.67 13.64
N GLU A 169 -3.53 2.37 14.12
CA GLU A 169 -2.65 3.25 14.92
C GLU A 169 -1.61 3.95 14.06
#